data_29111f6715d8ae86e78a0e1fdfe446f1
#
_entry.id   29111f6715d8ae86e78a0e1fdfe446f1
#
_cell.length_a   1.000
_cell.length_b   1.000
_cell.length_c   1.000
_cell.angle_alpha   90.00
_cell.angle_beta   90.00
_cell.angle_gamma   90.00
#
_symmetry.space_group_name_H-M   'P 1'
#
loop_
_entity.id
_entity.type
_entity.pdbx_description
1 polymer ?
#
loop_
_entity_poly.entity_id
_entity_poly.type
_entity_poly.pdbx_seq_one_letter_code
_entity_poly.pdbx_strand_id
1 'polypeptide(L)'
;MGYILKILLNIFDYFTLQKVMKKIEFLIGKNFSTLVDVGSHHGEYILSIKKKFNIKEIYGFEPNPIAFEILKKNIINLSGINIYNYGIADTEEDKILNQNIESSSSSINSLNKNSKYYKKKYFLFNFLNLKKVSNSINIKAINLANFIDEKKIDKIDLLKIDTEGYEFKIIKGLEKNISKIKLIHLEHHFDDMIIKNYKFSDIHNYLKNNNFTKIFKIKMKFRKSFEYIYMNKNF
;
A
#
# COMPACT_ATOMS: atom_id res chain seq x y z
N MET A 1 9.23 26.38 6.88
CA MET A 1 10.19 25.38 6.35
C MET A 1 9.58 23.98 6.23
N GLY A 2 8.89 23.42 7.24
CA GLY A 2 8.27 22.08 7.17
C GLY A 2 7.19 21.93 6.10
N TYR A 3 6.39 22.94 5.87
CA TYR A 3 5.34 22.95 4.83
C TYR A 3 5.93 22.87 3.42
N ILE A 4 6.99 23.62 3.14
CA ILE A 4 7.69 23.61 1.85
C ILE A 4 8.32 22.24 1.58
N LEU A 5 8.97 21.63 2.58
CA LEU A 5 9.53 20.30 2.45
C LEU A 5 8.45 19.25 2.13
N LYS A 6 7.30 19.32 2.79
CA LYS A 6 6.16 18.43 2.53
C LYS A 6 5.65 18.58 1.09
N ILE A 7 5.53 19.81 0.60
CA ILE A 7 5.14 20.07 -0.80
C ILE A 7 6.16 19.45 -1.77
N LEU A 8 7.45 19.66 -1.53
CA LEU A 8 8.51 19.09 -2.39
C LEU A 8 8.46 17.55 -2.41
N LEU A 9 8.30 16.90 -1.25
CA LEU A 9 8.15 15.46 -1.17
C LEU A 9 6.93 14.97 -1.95
N ASN A 10 5.78 15.61 -1.78
CA ASN A 10 4.55 15.28 -2.51
C ASN A 10 4.72 15.42 -4.03
N ILE A 11 5.47 16.43 -4.50
CA ILE A 11 5.78 16.61 -5.92
C ILE A 11 6.61 15.43 -6.45
N PHE A 12 7.63 15.00 -5.71
CA PHE A 12 8.46 13.85 -6.13
C PHE A 12 7.69 12.53 -6.09
N ASP A 13 6.85 12.32 -5.07
CA ASP A 13 5.96 11.17 -4.97
C ASP A 13 4.98 11.14 -6.15
N TYR A 14 4.40 12.29 -6.51
CA TYR A 14 3.54 12.43 -7.69
C TYR A 14 4.26 12.01 -8.99
N PHE A 15 5.48 12.50 -9.24
CA PHE A 15 6.23 12.11 -10.43
C PHE A 15 6.59 10.63 -10.46
N THR A 16 6.88 10.04 -9.29
CA THR A 16 7.13 8.60 -9.18
C THR A 16 5.86 7.82 -9.51
N LEU A 17 4.73 8.21 -8.94
CA LEU A 17 3.42 7.61 -9.19
C LEU A 17 3.03 7.71 -10.67
N GLN A 18 3.29 8.86 -11.35
CA GLN A 18 3.04 9.00 -12.79
C GLN A 18 3.84 8.00 -13.63
N LYS A 19 5.09 7.68 -13.26
CA LYS A 19 5.90 6.67 -13.95
C LYS A 19 5.34 5.26 -13.72
N VAL A 20 4.92 4.95 -12.48
CA VAL A 20 4.24 3.70 -12.13
C VAL A 20 2.96 3.54 -12.97
N MET A 21 2.11 4.57 -12.99
CA MET A 21 0.84 4.56 -13.74
C MET A 21 1.05 4.41 -15.27
N LYS A 22 2.08 5.08 -15.85
CA LYS A 22 2.44 4.87 -17.25
C LYS A 22 2.83 3.41 -17.51
N LYS A 23 3.55 2.79 -16.58
CA LYS A 23 3.93 1.37 -16.72
C LYS A 23 2.72 0.45 -16.60
N ILE A 24 1.81 0.69 -15.66
CA ILE A 24 0.54 -0.04 -15.53
C ILE A 24 -0.29 0.10 -16.82
N GLU A 25 -0.44 1.31 -17.34
CA GLU A 25 -1.16 1.57 -18.60
C GLU A 25 -0.58 0.78 -19.78
N PHE A 26 0.75 0.73 -19.89
CA PHE A 26 1.43 -0.05 -20.92
C PHE A 26 1.14 -1.57 -20.80
N LEU A 27 1.01 -2.09 -19.57
CA LEU A 27 0.85 -3.52 -19.30
C LEU A 27 -0.60 -4.01 -19.43
N ILE A 28 -1.58 -3.22 -19.01
CA ILE A 28 -2.99 -3.66 -18.94
C ILE A 28 -3.98 -2.71 -19.62
N GLY A 29 -3.49 -1.63 -20.26
CA GLY A 29 -4.35 -0.63 -20.90
C GLY A 29 -5.02 0.32 -19.91
N LYS A 30 -5.88 1.20 -20.45
CA LYS A 30 -6.64 2.18 -19.63
C LYS A 30 -7.93 1.64 -19.05
N ASN A 31 -8.45 0.55 -19.59
CA ASN A 31 -9.72 -0.04 -19.20
C ASN A 31 -9.44 -1.40 -18.57
N PHE A 32 -9.80 -1.57 -17.32
CA PHE A 32 -9.74 -2.85 -16.63
C PHE A 32 -10.84 -2.97 -15.57
N SER A 33 -11.08 -4.18 -15.07
CA SER A 33 -12.26 -4.45 -14.28
C SER A 33 -12.04 -4.18 -12.80
N THR A 34 -10.96 -4.70 -12.22
CA THR A 34 -10.86 -4.79 -10.77
C THR A 34 -9.51 -4.28 -10.25
N LEU A 35 -9.59 -3.32 -9.33
CA LEU A 35 -8.48 -2.87 -8.49
C LEU A 35 -8.74 -3.24 -7.04
N VAL A 36 -7.75 -3.80 -6.39
CA VAL A 36 -7.70 -3.91 -4.91
C VAL A 36 -6.58 -3.01 -4.41
N ASP A 37 -6.91 -2.08 -3.50
CA ASP A 37 -5.97 -1.12 -2.91
C ASP A 37 -5.86 -1.36 -1.40
N VAL A 38 -4.75 -1.95 -0.98
CA VAL A 38 -4.47 -2.26 0.42
C VAL A 38 -3.57 -1.19 1.01
N GLY A 39 -4.08 -0.48 2.02
CA GLY A 39 -3.48 0.73 2.57
C GLY A 39 -3.90 1.97 1.77
N SER A 40 -5.21 2.22 1.71
CA SER A 40 -5.77 3.31 0.89
C SER A 40 -5.56 4.71 1.48
N HIS A 41 -5.22 4.81 2.77
CA HIS A 41 -5.00 6.05 3.54
C HIS A 41 -6.13 7.07 3.32
N HIS A 42 -5.83 8.25 2.77
CA HIS A 42 -6.84 9.27 2.43
C HIS A 42 -7.40 9.14 1.01
N GLY A 43 -7.04 8.06 0.27
CA GLY A 43 -7.50 7.80 -1.09
C GLY A 43 -6.64 8.41 -2.19
N GLU A 44 -5.42 8.85 -1.90
CA GLU A 44 -4.55 9.54 -2.85
C GLU A 44 -4.28 8.66 -4.10
N TYR A 45 -4.06 7.36 -3.87
CA TYR A 45 -3.86 6.41 -4.96
C TYR A 45 -5.14 6.21 -5.78
N ILE A 46 -6.28 5.98 -5.12
CA ILE A 46 -7.59 5.81 -5.75
C ILE A 46 -7.96 7.03 -6.59
N LEU A 47 -7.81 8.24 -6.04
CA LEU A 47 -8.09 9.49 -6.75
C LEU A 47 -7.19 9.67 -7.98
N SER A 48 -5.91 9.32 -7.85
CA SER A 48 -4.95 9.45 -8.93
C SER A 48 -5.21 8.44 -10.06
N ILE A 49 -5.53 7.19 -9.72
CA ILE A 49 -5.75 6.14 -10.71
C ILE A 49 -7.09 6.32 -11.43
N LYS A 50 -8.16 6.76 -10.76
CA LYS A 50 -9.47 7.07 -11.37
C LYS A 50 -9.41 8.22 -12.38
N LYS A 51 -8.49 9.16 -12.22
CA LYS A 51 -8.26 10.24 -13.21
C LYS A 51 -7.68 9.73 -14.52
N LYS A 52 -6.99 8.60 -14.50
CA LYS A 52 -6.23 8.10 -15.64
C LYS A 52 -6.83 6.85 -16.28
N PHE A 53 -7.53 6.04 -15.48
CA PHE A 53 -8.03 4.74 -15.87
C PHE A 53 -9.54 4.64 -15.69
N ASN A 54 -10.18 3.91 -16.59
CA ASN A 54 -11.56 3.49 -16.46
C ASN A 54 -11.62 2.12 -15.77
N ILE A 55 -11.98 2.12 -14.50
CA ILE A 55 -12.00 0.92 -13.65
C ILE A 55 -13.43 0.70 -13.21
N LYS A 56 -13.95 -0.54 -13.42
CA LYS A 56 -15.34 -0.86 -13.06
C LYS A 56 -15.51 -0.90 -11.56
N GLU A 57 -14.59 -1.54 -10.86
CA GLU A 57 -14.72 -1.82 -9.43
C GLU A 57 -13.39 -1.67 -8.70
N ILE A 58 -13.42 -0.94 -7.61
CA ILE A 58 -12.28 -0.71 -6.72
C ILE A 58 -12.68 -1.16 -5.31
N TYR A 59 -11.84 -1.98 -4.70
CA TYR A 59 -11.94 -2.38 -3.30
C TYR A 59 -10.77 -1.75 -2.54
N GLY A 60 -11.08 -0.79 -1.66
CA GLY A 60 -10.08 -0.07 -0.86
C GLY A 60 -10.13 -0.48 0.60
N PHE A 61 -8.96 -0.70 1.21
CA PHE A 61 -8.84 -1.08 2.63
C PHE A 61 -7.97 -0.07 3.37
N GLU A 62 -8.54 0.52 4.42
CA GLU A 62 -7.83 1.45 5.31
C GLU A 62 -8.18 1.14 6.77
N PRO A 63 -7.23 0.61 7.57
CA PRO A 63 -7.50 0.22 8.94
C PRO A 63 -7.65 1.39 9.92
N ASN A 64 -6.99 2.53 9.66
CA ASN A 64 -7.06 3.67 10.55
C ASN A 64 -8.42 4.39 10.43
N PRO A 65 -9.27 4.40 11.46
CA PRO A 65 -10.62 4.99 11.35
C PRO A 65 -10.60 6.48 11.02
N ILE A 66 -9.60 7.22 11.47
CA ILE A 66 -9.48 8.65 11.16
C ILE A 66 -9.14 8.85 9.67
N ALA A 67 -8.18 8.08 9.15
CA ALA A 67 -7.83 8.12 7.73
C ALA A 67 -9.00 7.63 6.87
N PHE A 68 -9.72 6.59 7.31
CA PHE A 68 -10.89 6.05 6.63
C PHE A 68 -12.03 7.09 6.49
N GLU A 69 -12.31 7.88 7.51
CA GLU A 69 -13.32 8.94 7.39
C GLU A 69 -12.90 10.06 6.43
N ILE A 70 -11.60 10.33 6.30
CA ILE A 70 -11.09 11.25 5.29
C ILE A 70 -11.21 10.63 3.89
N LEU A 71 -10.82 9.35 3.74
CA LEU A 71 -10.99 8.58 2.51
C LEU A 71 -12.43 8.64 2.01
N LYS A 72 -13.41 8.33 2.87
CA LYS A 72 -14.85 8.42 2.54
C LYS A 72 -15.24 9.76 1.94
N LYS A 73 -14.83 10.84 2.60
CA LYS A 73 -15.12 12.21 2.12
C LYS A 73 -14.49 12.49 0.77
N ASN A 74 -13.25 12.04 0.56
CA ASN A 74 -12.51 12.32 -0.66
C ASN A 74 -13.07 11.60 -1.90
N ILE A 75 -13.70 10.43 -1.71
CA ILE A 75 -14.24 9.62 -2.82
C ILE A 75 -15.75 9.70 -2.98
N ILE A 76 -16.46 10.49 -2.17
CA ILE A 76 -17.93 10.51 -2.09
C ILE A 76 -18.63 10.72 -3.44
N ASN A 77 -18.01 11.44 -4.36
CA ASN A 77 -18.54 11.73 -5.69
C ASN A 77 -18.05 10.75 -6.78
N LEU A 78 -17.36 9.67 -6.40
CA LEU A 78 -16.83 8.69 -7.33
C LEU A 78 -17.67 7.39 -7.26
N SER A 79 -17.98 6.83 -8.43
CA SER A 79 -18.70 5.57 -8.54
C SER A 79 -17.77 4.37 -8.70
N GLY A 80 -18.28 3.17 -8.36
CA GLY A 80 -17.55 1.91 -8.51
C GLY A 80 -16.43 1.73 -7.48
N ILE A 81 -16.55 2.36 -6.30
CA ILE A 81 -15.57 2.24 -5.23
C ILE A 81 -16.25 1.73 -3.96
N ASN A 82 -15.76 0.61 -3.46
CA ASN A 82 -16.14 -0.02 -2.20
C ASN A 82 -14.98 0.10 -1.23
N ILE A 83 -15.17 0.74 -0.08
CA ILE A 83 -14.13 0.92 0.92
C ILE A 83 -14.48 0.24 2.24
N TYR A 84 -13.47 -0.26 2.92
CA TYR A 84 -13.60 -1.04 4.14
C TYR A 84 -12.62 -0.54 5.20
N ASN A 85 -13.14 -0.31 6.42
CA ASN A 85 -12.30 0.05 7.57
C ASN A 85 -11.70 -1.19 8.23
N TYR A 86 -10.91 -1.92 7.45
CA TYR A 86 -10.20 -3.13 7.86
C TYR A 86 -8.73 -3.05 7.50
N GLY A 87 -7.88 -3.66 8.31
CA GLY A 87 -6.54 -4.06 7.90
C GLY A 87 -6.59 -5.35 7.09
N ILE A 88 -5.66 -5.52 6.16
CA ILE A 88 -5.44 -6.81 5.51
C ILE A 88 -4.28 -7.51 6.20
N ALA A 89 -4.50 -8.75 6.63
CA ALA A 89 -3.51 -9.55 7.34
C ALA A 89 -3.49 -11.01 6.85
N ASP A 90 -2.54 -11.78 7.36
CA ASP A 90 -2.42 -13.22 7.15
C ASP A 90 -3.47 -14.03 7.94
N THR A 91 -4.02 -13.45 9.01
CA THR A 91 -5.06 -14.04 9.88
C THR A 91 -6.18 -13.05 10.13
N GLU A 92 -7.40 -13.58 10.36
CA GLU A 92 -8.58 -12.79 10.73
C GLU A 92 -8.65 -12.62 12.24
N GLU A 93 -8.07 -11.56 12.73
CA GLU A 93 -8.06 -11.24 14.16
C GLU A 93 -7.85 -9.74 14.37
N ASP A 94 -8.22 -9.24 15.54
CA ASP A 94 -7.90 -7.87 15.90
C ASP A 94 -6.39 -7.68 16.00
N LYS A 95 -5.90 -6.62 15.40
CA LYS A 95 -4.49 -6.24 15.38
C LYS A 95 -4.29 -4.87 16.03
N ILE A 96 -3.07 -4.63 16.45
CA ILE A 96 -2.67 -3.30 16.91
C ILE A 96 -2.00 -2.58 15.75
N LEU A 97 -2.58 -1.46 15.31
CA LEU A 97 -1.96 -0.55 14.36
C LEU A 97 -1.14 0.49 15.12
N ASN A 98 0.16 0.45 14.92
CA ASN A 98 1.09 1.42 15.47
C ASN A 98 1.12 2.65 14.58
N GLN A 99 0.53 3.74 15.07
CA GLN A 99 0.58 5.04 14.37
C GLN A 99 1.96 5.65 14.53
N ASN A 100 2.56 6.02 13.41
CA ASN A 100 3.87 6.65 13.38
C ASN A 100 3.74 8.18 13.39
N ILE A 101 4.86 8.87 13.27
CA ILE A 101 4.98 10.33 13.22
C ILE A 101 4.08 10.95 12.15
N GLU A 102 3.89 10.26 11.03
CA GLU A 102 2.90 10.58 9.98
C GLU A 102 1.83 9.49 9.94
N SER A 103 0.57 9.87 9.74
CA SER A 103 -0.55 8.92 9.64
C SER A 103 -0.37 7.92 8.49
N SER A 104 0.25 8.36 7.38
CA SER A 104 0.57 7.54 6.22
C SER A 104 1.64 6.46 6.48
N SER A 105 2.38 6.56 7.59
CA SER A 105 3.41 5.59 7.96
C SER A 105 2.95 4.66 9.10
N SER A 106 1.65 4.44 9.25
CA SER A 106 1.12 3.52 10.26
C SER A 106 1.34 2.07 9.85
N SER A 107 1.70 1.20 10.80
CA SER A 107 2.00 -0.21 10.52
C SER A 107 1.48 -1.14 11.61
N ILE A 108 1.07 -2.34 11.22
CA ILE A 108 0.81 -3.44 12.17
C ILE A 108 2.13 -3.91 12.81
N ASN A 109 3.23 -3.77 12.11
CA ASN A 109 4.54 -4.10 12.65
C ASN A 109 5.03 -3.07 13.66
N SER A 110 5.84 -3.53 14.61
CA SER A 110 6.47 -2.67 15.61
C SER A 110 7.54 -1.77 15.01
N LEU A 111 7.70 -0.58 15.62
CA LEU A 111 8.72 0.40 15.20
C LEU A 111 10.03 0.15 15.95
N ASN A 112 11.13 0.16 15.24
CA ASN A 112 12.48 0.17 15.80
C ASN A 112 12.90 1.61 16.15
N LYS A 113 12.57 2.04 17.35
CA LYS A 113 12.93 3.38 17.85
C LYS A 113 14.45 3.61 17.98
N ASN A 114 15.25 2.54 17.96
CA ASN A 114 16.70 2.60 17.99
C ASN A 114 17.34 2.78 16.61
N SER A 115 16.59 2.59 15.55
CA SER A 115 17.01 2.78 14.17
C SER A 115 17.60 4.18 13.95
N LYS A 116 18.74 4.25 13.26
CA LYS A 116 19.36 5.53 12.87
C LYS A 116 18.42 6.36 11.98
N TYR A 117 17.65 5.67 11.12
CA TYR A 117 16.68 6.33 10.23
C TYR A 117 15.50 6.89 11.02
N TYR A 118 14.93 6.14 11.97
CA TYR A 118 13.89 6.62 12.87
C TYR A 118 14.34 7.86 13.65
N LYS A 119 15.52 7.81 14.30
CA LYS A 119 16.06 8.93 15.07
C LYS A 119 16.26 10.19 14.20
N LYS A 120 16.78 10.03 12.97
CA LYS A 120 16.97 11.14 12.03
C LYS A 120 15.61 11.73 11.59
N LYS A 121 14.63 10.89 11.25
CA LYS A 121 13.27 11.30 10.88
C LYS A 121 12.60 12.03 12.05
N TYR A 122 12.68 11.47 13.25
CA TYR A 122 12.14 12.04 14.46
C TYR A 122 12.75 13.42 14.81
N PHE A 123 14.08 13.55 14.70
CA PHE A 123 14.78 14.83 14.89
C PHE A 123 14.31 15.89 13.89
N LEU A 124 14.21 15.52 12.60
CA LEU A 124 13.73 16.42 11.56
C LEU A 124 12.31 16.90 11.83
N PHE A 125 11.40 16.01 12.23
CA PHE A 125 10.01 16.36 12.54
C PHE A 125 9.90 17.26 13.77
N ASN A 126 10.74 17.05 14.80
CA ASN A 126 10.83 17.94 15.95
C ASN A 126 11.30 19.33 15.55
N PHE A 127 12.37 19.41 14.76
CA PHE A 127 12.93 20.66 14.27
C PHE A 127 11.92 21.46 13.43
N LEU A 128 11.05 20.78 12.69
CA LEU A 128 10.03 21.38 11.83
C LEU A 128 8.69 21.64 12.57
N ASN A 129 8.62 21.37 13.87
CA ASN A 129 7.38 21.51 14.69
C ASN A 129 6.16 20.77 14.08
N LEU A 130 6.39 19.62 13.42
CA LEU A 130 5.32 18.81 12.85
C LEU A 130 4.65 17.97 13.96
N LYS A 131 3.31 17.93 13.93
CA LYS A 131 2.54 17.13 14.90
C LYS A 131 2.97 15.67 14.84
N LYS A 132 3.21 15.07 16.01
CA LYS A 132 3.54 13.65 16.16
C LYS A 132 2.30 12.90 16.55
N VAL A 133 2.00 11.85 15.82
CA VAL A 133 1.05 10.85 16.25
C VAL A 133 1.87 9.64 16.73
N SER A 134 1.69 9.24 17.98
CA SER A 134 2.39 8.08 18.56
C SER A 134 1.40 7.32 19.44
N ASN A 135 0.30 6.89 18.83
CA ASN A 135 -0.72 6.08 19.49
C ASN A 135 -0.81 4.72 18.80
N SER A 136 -1.16 3.71 19.59
CA SER A 136 -1.57 2.42 19.03
C SER A 136 -3.08 2.32 19.11
N ILE A 137 -3.71 1.83 18.06
CA ILE A 137 -5.16 1.62 17.99
C ILE A 137 -5.46 0.17 17.65
N ASN A 138 -6.52 -0.37 18.24
CA ASN A 138 -7.04 -1.66 17.84
C ASN A 138 -7.78 -1.53 16.51
N ILE A 139 -7.48 -2.41 15.59
CA ILE A 139 -8.10 -2.47 14.26
C ILE A 139 -8.60 -3.88 14.01
N LYS A 140 -9.71 -3.99 13.30
CA LYS A 140 -10.14 -5.25 12.74
C LYS A 140 -9.29 -5.58 11.51
N ALA A 141 -8.77 -6.81 11.45
CA ALA A 141 -8.04 -7.30 10.28
C ALA A 141 -8.74 -8.52 9.68
N ILE A 142 -8.73 -8.60 8.35
CA ILE A 142 -9.30 -9.70 7.59
C ILE A 142 -8.27 -10.30 6.65
N ASN A 143 -8.50 -11.56 6.25
CA ASN A 143 -7.69 -12.22 5.23
C ASN A 143 -8.19 -11.85 3.84
N LEU A 144 -7.28 -11.41 2.95
CA LEU A 144 -7.67 -11.00 1.59
C LEU A 144 -8.16 -12.18 0.74
N ALA A 145 -7.65 -13.40 0.96
CA ALA A 145 -8.13 -14.58 0.21
C ALA A 145 -9.61 -14.89 0.55
N ASN A 146 -9.98 -14.82 1.84
CA ASN A 146 -11.35 -15.02 2.26
C ASN A 146 -12.28 -13.94 1.68
N PHE A 147 -11.83 -12.68 1.68
CA PHE A 147 -12.58 -11.59 1.06
C PHE A 147 -12.80 -11.82 -0.45
N ILE A 148 -11.77 -12.24 -1.18
CA ILE A 148 -11.86 -12.57 -2.61
C ILE A 148 -12.87 -13.70 -2.85
N ASP A 149 -12.88 -14.72 -2.02
CA ASP A 149 -13.80 -15.86 -2.14
C ASP A 149 -15.24 -15.46 -1.75
N GLU A 150 -15.43 -14.68 -0.66
CA GLU A 150 -16.74 -14.14 -0.26
C GLU A 150 -17.37 -13.26 -1.34
N LYS A 151 -16.59 -12.34 -1.90
CA LYS A 151 -17.05 -11.44 -2.97
C LYS A 151 -17.12 -12.09 -4.34
N LYS A 152 -16.72 -13.37 -4.46
CA LYS A 152 -16.67 -14.12 -5.72
C LYS A 152 -15.89 -13.39 -6.81
N ILE A 153 -14.72 -12.83 -6.41
CA ILE A 153 -13.85 -12.14 -7.35
C ILE A 153 -13.05 -13.18 -8.13
N ASP A 154 -13.31 -13.28 -9.42
CA ASP A 154 -12.64 -14.25 -10.29
C ASP A 154 -11.27 -13.76 -10.76
N LYS A 155 -11.11 -12.43 -10.87
CA LYS A 155 -9.90 -11.81 -11.37
C LYS A 155 -9.66 -10.44 -10.74
N ILE A 156 -8.40 -10.18 -10.39
CA ILE A 156 -7.91 -8.87 -9.96
C ILE A 156 -6.89 -8.40 -11.00
N ASP A 157 -7.22 -7.33 -11.74
CA ASP A 157 -6.32 -6.79 -12.74
C ASP A 157 -5.12 -6.07 -12.11
N LEU A 158 -5.35 -5.41 -10.97
CA LEU A 158 -4.31 -4.72 -10.22
C LEU A 158 -4.54 -4.87 -8.71
N LEU A 159 -3.56 -5.45 -8.02
CA LEU A 159 -3.46 -5.41 -6.56
C LEU A 159 -2.36 -4.43 -6.17
N LYS A 160 -2.71 -3.34 -5.49
CA LYS A 160 -1.75 -2.42 -4.85
C LYS A 160 -1.61 -2.77 -3.38
N ILE A 161 -0.37 -2.88 -2.89
CA ILE A 161 -0.06 -3.14 -1.49
C ILE A 161 0.93 -2.10 -0.99
N ASP A 162 0.50 -1.33 0.01
CA ASP A 162 1.31 -0.31 0.68
C ASP A 162 0.92 -0.29 2.16
N THR A 163 1.60 -1.11 2.95
CA THR A 163 1.21 -1.42 4.32
C THR A 163 2.35 -1.25 5.33
N GLU A 164 3.39 -0.52 4.89
CA GLU A 164 4.50 -0.14 5.77
C GLU A 164 5.10 -1.36 6.49
N GLY A 165 5.48 -2.37 5.68
CA GLY A 165 6.21 -3.55 6.16
C GLY A 165 5.40 -4.81 6.41
N TYR A 166 4.11 -4.86 6.04
CA TYR A 166 3.28 -6.06 6.19
C TYR A 166 3.04 -6.80 4.86
N GLU A 167 3.64 -6.32 3.76
CA GLU A 167 3.39 -6.74 2.37
C GLU A 167 3.56 -8.25 2.19
N PHE A 168 4.64 -8.83 2.74
CA PHE A 168 4.94 -10.25 2.54
C PHE A 168 3.89 -11.17 3.18
N LYS A 169 3.39 -10.80 4.35
CA LYS A 169 2.33 -11.57 5.03
C LYS A 169 1.03 -11.52 4.24
N ILE A 170 0.67 -10.35 3.71
CA ILE A 170 -0.52 -10.20 2.84
C ILE A 170 -0.39 -11.08 1.59
N ILE A 171 0.77 -11.03 0.91
CA ILE A 171 1.02 -11.83 -0.29
C ILE A 171 0.94 -13.33 0.01
N LYS A 172 1.50 -13.78 1.12
CA LYS A 172 1.40 -15.18 1.55
C LYS A 172 -0.03 -15.58 1.90
N GLY A 173 -0.77 -14.69 2.56
CA GLY A 173 -2.16 -14.91 2.94
C GLY A 173 -3.13 -15.02 1.76
N LEU A 174 -2.71 -14.68 0.53
CA LEU A 174 -3.51 -14.89 -0.68
C LEU A 174 -3.66 -16.37 -1.05
N GLU A 175 -2.71 -17.22 -0.65
CA GLU A 175 -2.70 -18.65 -0.93
C GLU A 175 -2.99 -18.96 -2.43
N LYS A 176 -3.98 -19.83 -2.73
CA LYS A 176 -4.38 -20.16 -4.11
C LYS A 176 -4.91 -18.94 -4.89
N ASN A 177 -5.48 -17.95 -4.19
CA ASN A 177 -6.08 -16.76 -4.82
C ASN A 177 -5.03 -15.83 -5.45
N ILE A 178 -3.74 -16.01 -5.16
CA ILE A 178 -2.65 -15.30 -5.85
C ILE A 178 -2.68 -15.53 -7.36
N SER A 179 -3.17 -16.68 -7.82
CA SER A 179 -3.32 -17.02 -9.24
C SER A 179 -4.36 -16.16 -9.97
N LYS A 180 -5.33 -15.57 -9.24
CA LYS A 180 -6.36 -14.65 -9.79
C LYS A 180 -5.82 -13.24 -10.08
N ILE A 181 -4.59 -12.92 -9.67
CA ILE A 181 -4.03 -11.57 -9.75
C ILE A 181 -3.17 -11.44 -10.99
N LYS A 182 -3.45 -10.42 -11.82
CA LYS A 182 -2.69 -10.12 -13.03
C LYS A 182 -1.44 -9.28 -12.75
N LEU A 183 -1.61 -8.13 -12.06
CA LEU A 183 -0.51 -7.26 -11.64
C LEU A 183 -0.50 -7.08 -10.13
N ILE A 184 0.68 -7.07 -9.54
CA ILE A 184 0.93 -6.62 -8.17
C ILE A 184 1.82 -5.38 -8.23
N HIS A 185 1.32 -4.28 -7.68
CA HIS A 185 2.08 -3.06 -7.42
C HIS A 185 2.33 -2.96 -5.92
N LEU A 186 3.58 -2.95 -5.50
CA LEU A 186 3.92 -2.88 -4.08
C LEU A 186 5.00 -1.86 -3.78
N GLU A 187 4.86 -1.13 -2.67
CA GLU A 187 5.93 -0.37 -2.05
C GLU A 187 6.69 -1.26 -1.06
N HIS A 188 8.02 -1.19 -1.06
CA HIS A 188 8.84 -1.90 -0.09
C HIS A 188 9.93 -1.01 0.48
N HIS A 189 9.93 -0.86 1.80
CA HIS A 189 10.91 -0.14 2.58
C HIS A 189 12.15 -1.01 2.85
N PHE A 190 13.34 -0.47 2.59
CA PHE A 190 14.61 -1.15 2.85
C PHE A 190 15.38 -0.59 4.05
N ASP A 191 14.75 0.31 4.82
CA ASP A 191 15.28 0.77 6.09
C ASP A 191 14.91 -0.16 7.24
N ASP A 192 15.50 0.12 8.40
CA ASP A 192 15.34 -0.62 9.64
C ASP A 192 14.35 0.03 10.62
N MET A 193 13.54 0.99 10.17
CA MET A 193 12.59 1.71 11.02
C MET A 193 11.41 0.81 11.43
N ILE A 194 10.99 -0.07 10.53
CA ILE A 194 9.91 -1.03 10.78
C ILE A 194 10.53 -2.41 10.98
N ILE A 195 10.17 -3.09 12.07
CA ILE A 195 10.66 -4.44 12.36
C ILE A 195 9.95 -5.42 11.43
N LYS A 196 10.70 -6.03 10.52
CA LYS A 196 10.20 -7.01 9.55
C LYS A 196 10.95 -8.32 9.72
N ASN A 197 10.22 -9.43 9.78
CA ASN A 197 10.81 -10.77 9.84
C ASN A 197 11.05 -11.37 8.45
N TYR A 198 11.26 -10.52 7.45
CA TYR A 198 11.51 -10.92 6.06
C TYR A 198 12.36 -9.88 5.33
N LYS A 199 12.97 -10.30 4.23
CA LYS A 199 13.73 -9.46 3.29
C LYS A 199 12.97 -9.33 1.97
N PHE A 200 13.33 -8.35 1.15
CA PHE A 200 12.76 -8.22 -0.20
C PHE A 200 12.98 -9.48 -1.06
N SER A 201 14.10 -10.19 -0.86
CA SER A 201 14.36 -11.48 -1.52
C SER A 201 13.26 -12.51 -1.29
N ASP A 202 12.65 -12.51 -0.11
CA ASP A 202 11.63 -13.48 0.26
C ASP A 202 10.33 -13.20 -0.51
N ILE A 203 9.94 -11.91 -0.62
CA ILE A 203 8.83 -11.47 -1.50
C ILE A 203 9.14 -11.87 -2.95
N HIS A 204 10.34 -11.53 -3.43
CA HIS A 204 10.72 -11.78 -4.82
C HIS A 204 10.68 -13.26 -5.17
N ASN A 205 11.26 -14.10 -4.33
CA ASN A 205 11.30 -15.56 -4.54
C ASN A 205 9.90 -16.17 -4.47
N TYR A 206 9.08 -15.74 -3.50
CA TYR A 206 7.71 -16.21 -3.39
C TYR A 206 6.87 -15.85 -4.62
N LEU A 207 6.95 -14.60 -5.08
CA LEU A 207 6.23 -14.18 -6.29
C LEU A 207 6.74 -14.90 -7.55
N LYS A 208 8.06 -15.10 -7.68
CA LYS A 208 8.65 -15.86 -8.78
C LYS A 208 8.15 -17.32 -8.82
N ASN A 209 8.07 -17.97 -7.66
CA ASN A 209 7.56 -19.34 -7.52
C ASN A 209 6.05 -19.44 -7.82
N ASN A 210 5.31 -18.33 -7.74
CA ASN A 210 3.90 -18.20 -8.09
C ASN A 210 3.69 -17.59 -9.49
N ASN A 211 4.64 -17.79 -10.42
CA ASN A 211 4.58 -17.36 -11.82
C ASN A 211 4.60 -15.84 -12.06
N PHE A 212 5.04 -15.03 -11.10
CA PHE A 212 5.21 -13.60 -11.33
C PHE A 212 6.61 -13.23 -11.78
N THR A 213 6.69 -12.26 -12.69
CA THR A 213 7.95 -11.65 -13.13
C THR A 213 7.97 -10.19 -12.70
N LYS A 214 9.10 -9.75 -12.12
CA LYS A 214 9.33 -8.33 -11.82
C LYS A 214 9.56 -7.56 -13.11
N ILE A 215 8.60 -6.68 -13.45
CA ILE A 215 8.61 -5.91 -14.71
C ILE A 215 9.11 -4.49 -14.52
N PHE A 216 8.94 -3.94 -13.30
CA PHE A 216 9.30 -2.55 -13.02
C PHE A 216 9.84 -2.39 -11.61
N LYS A 217 10.78 -1.45 -11.45
CA LYS A 217 11.32 -0.99 -10.18
C LYS A 217 11.69 0.47 -10.29
N ILE A 218 11.27 1.28 -9.34
CA ILE A 218 11.68 2.68 -9.23
C ILE A 218 11.94 3.04 -7.77
N LYS A 219 13.02 3.80 -7.52
CA LYS A 219 13.34 4.30 -6.19
C LYS A 219 12.53 5.55 -5.89
N MET A 220 11.89 5.59 -4.73
CA MET A 220 11.27 6.80 -4.20
C MET A 220 12.34 7.83 -3.84
N LYS A 221 12.22 9.05 -4.37
CA LYS A 221 13.15 10.12 -4.04
C LYS A 221 12.97 10.55 -2.60
N PHE A 222 14.09 10.71 -1.88
CA PHE A 222 14.15 11.09 -0.46
C PHE A 222 13.52 10.11 0.53
N ARG A 223 12.95 8.98 0.05
CA ARG A 223 12.48 7.87 0.88
C ARG A 223 13.44 6.68 0.78
N LYS A 224 13.41 5.81 1.79
CA LYS A 224 14.15 4.54 1.77
C LYS A 224 13.22 3.41 1.30
N SER A 225 12.52 3.65 0.20
CA SER A 225 11.61 2.68 -0.40
C SER A 225 11.73 2.61 -1.92
N PHE A 226 11.25 1.53 -2.47
CA PHE A 226 11.10 1.30 -3.90
C PHE A 226 9.67 0.87 -4.20
N GLU A 227 9.16 1.34 -5.34
CA GLU A 227 7.96 0.80 -5.98
C GLU A 227 8.34 -0.31 -6.94
N TYR A 228 7.57 -1.39 -6.91
CA TYR A 228 7.75 -2.55 -7.78
C TYR A 228 6.45 -2.92 -8.48
N ILE A 229 6.54 -3.36 -9.73
CA ILE A 229 5.43 -4.00 -10.43
C ILE A 229 5.86 -5.41 -10.79
N TYR A 230 5.03 -6.37 -10.42
CA TYR A 230 5.11 -7.77 -10.81
C TYR A 230 3.94 -8.12 -11.70
N MET A 231 4.19 -8.90 -12.75
CA MET A 231 3.18 -9.41 -13.67
C MET A 231 3.12 -10.93 -13.61
N ASN A 232 1.94 -11.44 -13.49
CA ASN A 232 1.67 -12.88 -13.57
C ASN A 232 1.81 -13.33 -15.04
N LYS A 233 2.58 -14.38 -15.27
CA LYS A 233 2.85 -14.92 -16.61
C LYS A 233 1.68 -15.69 -17.23
N ASN A 234 0.67 -15.99 -16.42
CA ASN A 234 -0.51 -16.74 -16.86
C ASN A 234 -1.60 -15.85 -17.49
N PHE A 235 -1.35 -14.50 -17.61
CA PHE A 235 -2.30 -13.54 -18.18
C PHE A 235 -1.83 -12.91 -19.48
#